data_a89795341ce872cc6259c60ef26d18fd
#
_entry.id   a89795341ce872cc6259c60ef26d18fd
#
_cell.length_a   1.000
_cell.length_b   1.000
_cell.length_c   1.000
_cell.angle_alpha   90.00
_cell.angle_beta   90.00
_cell.angle_gamma   90.00
#
_symmetry.space_group_name_H-M   'P 1'
#
loop_
_entity.id
_entity.type
_entity.pdbx_description
1 polymer ?
#
loop_
_entity_poly.entity_id
_entity_poly.type
_entity_poly.pdbx_seq_one_letter_code
_entity_poly.pdbx_strand_id
1 'polypeptide(L)'
;MTDSITAPAPAPTATISSRSITPISTQGNSHDVEKTAPSIPHDDDDDDRTAHEYPTTTEKGQNSDPSKEQDEAGPPVSEDDNLTFPEGGRGWYCVLGGFLCTFISFGYANSAGIFVEYYQNELLQGQSSSNLAWIASFQYFLLFFCGSLTGRIFDTGYYRPMFAAGIFLFLLGQCMLSLSTQYYQIFLTQGIILGISYGCIFQVGVTVPQQWFHRRRASAMGIVAAGSSTGGIVFPVMIKNLIPMIGFGWTMRVIALIAAFCLSLAFVCLKTRLPPSIDVHTPQGWRAVKWFDFSVFRQAEYSFFVLGSALAMLGLYSPFSFCDVWTTTHNIPANGYWLAVLNAASMFGRILPGFLADRVGRTNTLFPHLLAAGILMLVFPLTNNLTGMIFFSILYGFASGSYVSLIPASIGQLGPTSTIGTRLGMAFAGSSLGGLVGTPIAGAILGPDNTNWWGMSVFSGVMVIGGAMNSHEMKP
;
A
#
# COMPACT_ATOMS: atom_id res chain seq x y z
N MET A 1 54.46 -21.13 -36.80
CA MET A 1 54.07 -22.41 -36.23
C MET A 1 52.59 -22.38 -36.06
N THR A 2 51.93 -23.01 -36.99
CA THR A 2 50.49 -23.17 -37.16
C THR A 2 50.06 -24.43 -36.49
N ASP A 3 49.14 -24.35 -35.51
CA ASP A 3 48.40 -25.53 -35.03
C ASP A 3 46.91 -25.28 -35.19
N SER A 4 46.37 -26.03 -36.11
CA SER A 4 44.95 -26.17 -36.45
C SER A 4 44.29 -27.09 -35.44
N ILE A 5 43.22 -26.65 -34.73
CA ILE A 5 42.36 -27.50 -33.93
C ILE A 5 41.02 -27.65 -34.65
N THR A 6 40.77 -28.89 -35.05
CA THR A 6 39.58 -29.41 -35.72
C THR A 6 38.34 -29.39 -34.82
N ALA A 7 37.23 -29.01 -35.40
CA ALA A 7 35.88 -29.08 -34.77
C ALA A 7 35.32 -30.52 -34.77
N PRO A 8 34.59 -30.94 -33.72
CA PRO A 8 33.87 -32.21 -33.74
C PRO A 8 32.50 -32.13 -34.45
N ALA A 9 32.15 -33.21 -35.10
CA ALA A 9 30.94 -33.43 -35.93
C ALA A 9 29.63 -33.48 -35.09
N PRO A 10 28.45 -33.18 -35.69
CA PRO A 10 27.17 -33.22 -35.03
C PRO A 10 26.58 -34.64 -34.87
N ALA A 11 25.91 -34.88 -33.72
CA ALA A 11 25.19 -36.10 -33.40
C ALA A 11 23.82 -36.20 -34.09
N PRO A 12 23.25 -37.40 -34.32
CA PRO A 12 22.12 -37.61 -35.18
C PRO A 12 20.77 -37.28 -34.56
N THR A 13 19.90 -36.69 -35.35
CA THR A 13 18.50 -36.37 -35.13
C THR A 13 17.64 -37.63 -34.94
N ALA A 14 16.97 -37.75 -33.81
CA ALA A 14 15.96 -38.76 -33.57
C ALA A 14 14.59 -38.27 -34.08
N THR A 15 14.06 -38.97 -35.06
CA THR A 15 12.74 -38.82 -35.67
C THR A 15 11.69 -39.44 -34.71
N ILE A 16 10.77 -38.63 -34.17
CA ILE A 16 9.59 -39.14 -33.45
C ILE A 16 8.40 -39.15 -34.38
N SER A 17 7.92 -40.38 -34.62
CA SER A 17 6.75 -40.78 -35.41
C SER A 17 5.46 -40.21 -34.82
N SER A 18 4.69 -39.51 -35.63
CA SER A 18 3.32 -39.07 -35.37
C SER A 18 2.35 -40.26 -35.35
N ARG A 19 1.73 -40.56 -34.23
CA ARG A 19 0.54 -41.42 -34.14
C ARG A 19 -0.71 -40.58 -34.17
N SER A 20 -1.46 -40.71 -35.23
CA SER A 20 -2.84 -40.27 -35.42
C SER A 20 -3.79 -40.96 -34.46
N ILE A 21 -4.58 -40.20 -33.71
CA ILE A 21 -5.72 -40.72 -32.94
C ILE A 21 -6.99 -40.24 -33.63
N THR A 22 -7.76 -41.22 -34.14
CA THR A 22 -9.10 -41.11 -34.73
C THR A 22 -10.15 -40.77 -33.67
N PRO A 23 -11.18 -39.99 -33.98
CA PRO A 23 -12.28 -39.71 -33.06
C PRO A 23 -13.32 -40.83 -33.07
N ILE A 24 -13.75 -41.25 -31.89
CA ILE A 24 -14.85 -42.21 -31.70
C ILE A 24 -16.16 -41.38 -31.65
N SER A 25 -17.03 -41.66 -32.62
CA SER A 25 -18.43 -41.26 -32.63
C SER A 25 -19.23 -42.18 -31.71
N THR A 26 -19.98 -41.62 -30.77
CA THR A 26 -21.09 -42.35 -30.11
C THR A 26 -22.41 -41.68 -30.46
N GLN A 27 -23.20 -42.41 -31.19
CA GLN A 27 -24.60 -42.18 -31.49
C GLN A 27 -25.45 -42.28 -30.23
N GLY A 28 -26.56 -41.54 -30.28
CA GLY A 28 -27.52 -41.37 -29.23
C GLY A 28 -28.32 -42.64 -28.85
N ASN A 29 -28.96 -42.52 -27.72
CA ASN A 29 -30.24 -43.15 -27.46
C ASN A 29 -31.09 -42.29 -26.54
N SER A 30 -32.16 -41.80 -27.09
CA SER A 30 -33.31 -41.21 -26.42
C SER A 30 -34.07 -42.29 -25.67
N HIS A 31 -34.29 -42.15 -24.38
CA HIS A 31 -35.39 -42.79 -23.67
C HIS A 31 -36.07 -41.74 -22.77
N ASP A 32 -37.31 -41.48 -23.16
CA ASP A 32 -38.35 -40.85 -22.35
C ASP A 32 -38.59 -41.68 -21.10
N VAL A 33 -38.58 -41.03 -19.92
CA VAL A 33 -39.22 -41.54 -18.71
C VAL A 33 -40.06 -40.44 -18.09
N GLU A 34 -41.31 -40.76 -18.09
CA GLU A 34 -42.51 -40.09 -17.67
C GLU A 34 -42.54 -39.75 -16.17
N LYS A 35 -43.22 -38.68 -15.87
CA LYS A 35 -43.61 -38.13 -14.57
C LYS A 35 -44.19 -39.19 -13.63
N THR A 36 -43.81 -39.16 -12.37
CA THR A 36 -44.72 -39.49 -11.26
C THR A 36 -44.34 -38.69 -10.01
N ALA A 37 -45.21 -37.81 -9.61
CA ALA A 37 -45.22 -37.18 -8.28
C ALA A 37 -45.97 -38.09 -7.29
N PRO A 38 -45.56 -38.21 -6.05
CA PRO A 38 -46.38 -38.83 -5.02
C PRO A 38 -47.25 -37.78 -4.33
N SER A 39 -48.57 -38.09 -4.32
CA SER A 39 -49.66 -37.47 -3.61
C SER A 39 -49.52 -37.63 -2.10
N ILE A 40 -49.86 -36.58 -1.37
CA ILE A 40 -50.03 -36.50 0.10
C ILE A 40 -51.45 -37.01 0.42
N PRO A 41 -51.67 -37.88 1.42
CA PRO A 41 -53.01 -38.21 1.89
C PRO A 41 -53.53 -37.14 2.85
N HIS A 42 -54.80 -36.75 2.59
CA HIS A 42 -55.66 -36.09 3.55
C HIS A 42 -56.12 -37.16 4.58
N ASP A 43 -56.01 -36.84 5.86
CA ASP A 43 -56.87 -37.43 6.91
C ASP A 43 -57.52 -36.24 7.66
N ASP A 44 -58.83 -36.22 7.58
CA ASP A 44 -59.74 -35.48 8.40
C ASP A 44 -59.83 -36.24 9.72
N ASP A 45 -59.85 -35.52 10.87
CA ASP A 45 -60.72 -35.79 11.99
C ASP A 45 -60.59 -34.71 13.12
N ASP A 46 -61.70 -34.09 13.29
CA ASP A 46 -62.45 -33.52 14.42
C ASP A 46 -61.79 -33.19 15.79
N ASP A 47 -62.29 -32.00 16.25
CA ASP A 47 -62.66 -31.62 17.61
C ASP A 47 -61.57 -31.47 18.72
N ASP A 48 -61.30 -30.27 19.20
CA ASP A 48 -61.95 -29.79 20.41
C ASP A 48 -61.54 -28.33 20.76
N ARG A 49 -62.52 -27.63 21.36
CA ARG A 49 -62.53 -26.24 21.80
C ARG A 49 -61.56 -26.01 22.95
N THR A 50 -60.81 -24.90 22.92
CA THR A 50 -60.70 -24.00 24.09
C THR A 50 -60.34 -22.59 23.66
N ALA A 51 -61.29 -21.69 23.86
CA ALA A 51 -61.11 -20.25 23.77
C ALA A 51 -60.16 -19.74 24.86
N HIS A 52 -59.14 -19.01 24.50
CA HIS A 52 -58.43 -18.10 25.37
C HIS A 52 -58.70 -16.67 24.93
N GLU A 53 -59.44 -15.99 25.78
CA GLU A 53 -59.81 -14.58 25.85
C GLU A 53 -58.56 -13.68 25.77
N TYR A 54 -58.54 -12.77 24.80
CA TYR A 54 -57.64 -11.61 24.84
C TYR A 54 -58.29 -10.49 25.63
N PRO A 55 -57.59 -9.89 26.60
CA PRO A 55 -58.11 -8.72 27.27
C PRO A 55 -57.98 -7.49 26.40
N THR A 56 -59.09 -6.92 26.00
CA THR A 56 -59.23 -5.57 25.45
C THR A 56 -58.85 -4.56 26.52
N THR A 57 -57.70 -3.93 26.38
CA THR A 57 -57.33 -2.74 27.16
C THR A 57 -57.74 -1.50 26.39
N THR A 58 -58.64 -0.77 27.00
CA THR A 58 -59.18 0.53 26.67
C THR A 58 -58.07 1.56 26.39
N GLU A 59 -58.11 2.16 25.20
CA GLU A 59 -57.35 3.38 24.86
C GLU A 59 -57.77 4.52 25.78
N LYS A 60 -56.84 4.95 26.66
CA LYS A 60 -56.83 6.31 27.21
C LYS A 60 -55.91 7.16 26.33
N GLY A 61 -56.49 8.07 25.58
CA GLY A 61 -55.75 9.09 24.82
C GLY A 61 -54.81 9.86 25.76
N GLN A 62 -53.56 9.74 25.48
CA GLN A 62 -52.53 10.60 26.02
C GLN A 62 -51.96 11.43 24.85
N ASN A 63 -52.31 12.71 24.87
CA ASN A 63 -51.70 13.73 24.00
C ASN A 63 -50.18 13.74 24.24
N SER A 64 -49.43 13.08 23.40
CA SER A 64 -48.00 13.22 23.35
C SER A 64 -47.64 14.44 22.52
N ASP A 65 -46.99 15.40 23.15
CA ASP A 65 -46.41 16.61 22.58
C ASP A 65 -45.38 16.22 21.52
N PRO A 66 -45.49 16.63 20.23
CA PRO A 66 -44.53 16.25 19.18
C PRO A 66 -43.14 16.81 19.36
N SER A 67 -42.90 17.65 20.38
CA SER A 67 -41.61 18.29 20.64
C SER A 67 -40.66 17.47 21.51
N LYS A 68 -41.08 16.29 22.03
CA LYS A 68 -40.26 15.44 22.91
C LYS A 68 -39.69 14.16 22.27
N GLU A 69 -40.05 13.86 21.03
CA GLU A 69 -39.54 12.66 20.32
C GLU A 69 -38.23 12.88 19.56
N GLN A 70 -37.62 14.06 19.65
CA GLN A 70 -36.35 14.37 18.93
C GLN A 70 -35.05 14.18 19.76
N ASP A 71 -35.15 13.90 21.06
CA ASP A 71 -33.96 13.86 21.93
C ASP A 71 -33.48 12.45 22.33
N GLU A 72 -34.07 11.37 21.84
CA GLU A 72 -33.58 9.99 22.06
C GLU A 72 -33.14 9.28 20.76
N ALA A 73 -32.65 10.02 19.76
CA ALA A 73 -31.87 9.39 18.72
C ALA A 73 -30.51 9.00 19.31
N GLY A 74 -30.37 7.73 19.69
CA GLY A 74 -29.07 7.14 20.06
C GLY A 74 -28.03 7.47 18.98
N PRO A 75 -26.73 7.43 19.30
CA PRO A 75 -25.67 7.75 18.35
C PRO A 75 -25.89 6.97 17.05
N PRO A 76 -25.71 7.60 15.87
CA PRO A 76 -26.00 6.95 14.60
C PRO A 76 -25.23 5.64 14.52
N VAL A 77 -25.95 4.53 14.39
CA VAL A 77 -25.39 3.18 14.24
C VAL A 77 -24.48 3.20 13.02
N SER A 78 -23.20 2.95 13.20
CA SER A 78 -22.26 2.95 12.08
C SER A 78 -22.62 1.81 11.12
N GLU A 79 -22.57 2.04 9.80
CA GLU A 79 -22.84 0.98 8.80
C GLU A 79 -22.01 -0.28 9.03
N ASP A 80 -20.84 -0.13 9.67
CA ASP A 80 -19.93 -1.22 9.99
C ASP A 80 -20.43 -2.12 11.15
N ASP A 81 -21.34 -1.63 12.02
CA ASP A 81 -21.87 -2.40 13.15
C ASP A 81 -22.72 -3.60 12.70
N ASN A 82 -23.29 -3.53 11.49
CA ASN A 82 -24.02 -4.63 10.89
C ASN A 82 -23.15 -5.60 10.09
N LEU A 83 -21.83 -5.33 9.95
CA LEU A 83 -20.90 -6.15 9.18
C LEU A 83 -20.14 -7.12 10.09
N THR A 84 -20.29 -8.43 9.84
CA THR A 84 -19.48 -9.44 10.53
C THR A 84 -18.10 -9.53 9.88
N PHE A 85 -17.02 -9.27 10.63
CA PHE A 85 -15.66 -9.41 10.14
C PHE A 85 -15.09 -10.78 10.53
N PRO A 86 -14.50 -11.58 9.57
CA PRO A 86 -13.99 -12.91 9.87
C PRO A 86 -12.79 -12.94 10.84
N GLU A 87 -12.03 -11.83 10.95
CA GLU A 87 -10.84 -11.65 11.82
C GLU A 87 -9.78 -12.75 11.69
N GLY A 88 -9.75 -13.45 10.55
CA GLY A 88 -8.81 -14.55 10.32
C GLY A 88 -9.06 -15.34 9.05
N GLY A 89 -8.61 -16.60 9.03
CA GLY A 89 -8.81 -17.52 7.91
C GLY A 89 -8.25 -16.96 6.59
N ARG A 90 -9.12 -16.81 5.59
CA ARG A 90 -8.75 -16.29 4.27
C ARG A 90 -8.19 -14.86 4.29
N GLY A 91 -8.52 -14.07 5.31
CA GLY A 91 -7.99 -12.73 5.50
C GLY A 91 -6.45 -12.70 5.58
N TRP A 92 -5.82 -13.72 6.17
CA TRP A 92 -4.36 -13.79 6.23
C TRP A 92 -3.69 -14.00 4.87
N TYR A 93 -4.32 -14.69 3.93
CA TYR A 93 -3.85 -14.74 2.55
C TYR A 93 -3.92 -13.36 1.88
N CYS A 94 -4.97 -12.57 2.20
CA CYS A 94 -5.06 -11.19 1.72
C CYS A 94 -3.95 -10.32 2.33
N VAL A 95 -3.57 -10.55 3.60
CA VAL A 95 -2.43 -9.87 4.25
C VAL A 95 -1.12 -10.24 3.55
N LEU A 96 -0.90 -11.52 3.21
CA LEU A 96 0.26 -11.95 2.42
C LEU A 96 0.27 -11.27 1.05
N GLY A 97 -0.86 -11.23 0.36
CA GLY A 97 -0.98 -10.52 -0.93
C GLY A 97 -0.66 -9.02 -0.81
N GLY A 98 -1.17 -8.37 0.25
CA GLY A 98 -0.85 -6.98 0.56
C GLY A 98 0.63 -6.76 0.88
N PHE A 99 1.25 -7.66 1.65
CA PHE A 99 2.71 -7.65 1.91
C PHE A 99 3.52 -7.70 0.61
N LEU A 100 3.16 -8.60 -0.31
CA LEU A 100 3.84 -8.72 -1.61
C LEU A 100 3.64 -7.48 -2.49
N CYS A 101 2.46 -6.86 -2.45
CA CYS A 101 2.19 -5.60 -3.15
C CYS A 101 3.08 -4.47 -2.61
N THR A 102 3.17 -4.31 -1.29
CA THR A 102 4.00 -3.26 -0.68
C THR A 102 5.50 -3.57 -0.83
N PHE A 103 5.89 -4.84 -0.82
CA PHE A 103 7.27 -5.27 -1.10
C PHE A 103 7.73 -4.82 -2.49
N ILE A 104 6.92 -5.06 -3.53
CA ILE A 104 7.26 -4.69 -4.91
C ILE A 104 7.09 -3.19 -5.18
N SER A 105 6.03 -2.53 -4.67
CA SER A 105 5.79 -1.12 -4.96
C SER A 105 6.68 -0.20 -4.11
N PHE A 106 6.30 0.00 -2.85
CA PHE A 106 6.98 0.92 -1.96
C PHE A 106 8.39 0.43 -1.56
N GLY A 107 8.57 -0.90 -1.42
CA GLY A 107 9.86 -1.49 -1.08
C GLY A 107 10.92 -1.28 -2.17
N TYR A 108 10.56 -1.46 -3.44
CA TYR A 108 11.45 -1.18 -4.56
C TYR A 108 11.68 0.32 -4.75
N ALA A 109 10.65 1.15 -4.54
CA ALA A 109 10.80 2.60 -4.59
C ALA A 109 11.86 3.13 -3.58
N ASN A 110 12.02 2.48 -2.42
CA ASN A 110 13.06 2.81 -1.44
C ASN A 110 14.50 2.64 -1.98
N SER A 111 14.68 1.99 -3.13
CA SER A 111 15.99 1.87 -3.79
C SER A 111 16.40 3.11 -4.61
N ALA A 112 15.57 4.16 -4.61
CA ALA A 112 15.77 5.35 -5.43
C ALA A 112 17.17 5.99 -5.26
N GLY A 113 17.70 6.01 -4.04
CA GLY A 113 19.04 6.57 -3.75
C GLY A 113 20.17 5.86 -4.53
N ILE A 114 20.12 4.52 -4.58
CA ILE A 114 21.12 3.74 -5.33
C ILE A 114 21.03 3.99 -6.84
N PHE A 115 19.82 4.16 -7.35
CA PHE A 115 19.65 4.52 -8.77
C PHE A 115 20.22 5.90 -9.08
N VAL A 116 19.99 6.89 -8.21
CA VAL A 116 20.55 8.25 -8.38
C VAL A 116 22.07 8.18 -8.39
N GLU A 117 22.69 7.44 -7.47
CA GLU A 117 24.13 7.24 -7.40
C GLU A 117 24.67 6.58 -8.69
N TYR A 118 24.02 5.51 -9.15
CA TYR A 118 24.41 4.82 -10.39
C TYR A 118 24.26 5.72 -11.63
N TYR A 119 23.14 6.45 -11.74
CA TYR A 119 22.90 7.36 -12.87
C TYR A 119 23.92 8.50 -12.91
N GLN A 120 24.26 9.06 -11.74
CA GLN A 120 25.22 10.15 -11.67
C GLN A 120 26.64 9.71 -12.04
N ASN A 121 27.06 8.53 -11.58
CA ASN A 121 28.43 8.06 -11.73
C ASN A 121 28.68 7.33 -13.06
N GLU A 122 27.70 6.61 -13.59
CA GLU A 122 27.90 5.73 -14.74
C GLU A 122 27.03 6.06 -15.95
N LEU A 123 25.68 6.12 -15.79
CA LEU A 123 24.78 6.12 -16.94
C LEU A 123 24.47 7.51 -17.49
N LEU A 124 24.32 8.53 -16.64
CA LEU A 124 23.90 9.89 -16.97
C LEU A 124 24.91 10.94 -16.50
N GLN A 125 26.20 10.68 -16.78
CA GLN A 125 27.28 11.61 -16.42
C GLN A 125 27.01 13.01 -16.97
N GLY A 126 27.12 14.04 -16.11
CA GLY A 126 26.88 15.43 -16.49
C GLY A 126 25.46 15.95 -16.22
N GLN A 127 24.52 15.10 -15.77
CA GLN A 127 23.24 15.57 -15.25
C GLN A 127 23.38 16.08 -13.83
N SER A 128 22.63 17.16 -13.50
CA SER A 128 22.63 17.67 -12.13
C SER A 128 21.94 16.69 -11.16
N SER A 129 22.43 16.62 -9.92
CA SER A 129 21.79 15.81 -8.87
C SER A 129 20.33 16.17 -8.66
N SER A 130 19.95 17.43 -8.88
CA SER A 130 18.56 17.91 -8.81
C SER A 130 17.70 17.26 -9.91
N ASN A 131 18.19 17.17 -11.15
CA ASN A 131 17.45 16.52 -12.24
C ASN A 131 17.24 15.04 -11.95
N LEU A 132 18.24 14.36 -11.42
CA LEU A 132 18.13 12.93 -11.07
C LEU A 132 17.18 12.70 -9.90
N ALA A 133 17.15 13.60 -8.91
CA ALA A 133 16.22 13.53 -7.79
C ALA A 133 14.73 13.62 -8.21
N TRP A 134 14.43 14.34 -9.31
CA TRP A 134 13.07 14.44 -9.82
C TRP A 134 12.50 13.09 -10.27
N ILE A 135 13.33 12.15 -10.74
CA ILE A 135 12.88 10.81 -11.14
C ILE A 135 12.23 10.11 -9.94
N ALA A 136 12.94 10.09 -8.81
CA ALA A 136 12.47 9.48 -7.58
C ALA A 136 11.28 10.21 -6.94
N SER A 137 11.36 11.54 -6.86
CA SER A 137 10.30 12.35 -6.25
C SER A 137 8.98 12.23 -7.01
N PHE A 138 9.04 12.23 -8.34
CA PHE A 138 7.86 12.08 -9.17
C PHE A 138 7.26 10.67 -9.08
N GLN A 139 8.11 9.65 -8.98
CA GLN A 139 7.70 8.26 -8.77
C GLN A 139 6.93 8.11 -7.44
N TYR A 140 7.44 8.66 -6.33
CA TYR A 140 6.74 8.67 -5.03
C TYR A 140 5.46 9.49 -5.06
N PHE A 141 5.48 10.65 -5.72
CA PHE A 141 4.28 11.46 -5.89
C PHE A 141 3.18 10.66 -6.57
N LEU A 142 3.46 10.03 -7.71
CA LEU A 142 2.47 9.24 -8.45
C LEU A 142 2.01 8.01 -7.67
N LEU A 143 2.88 7.35 -6.90
CA LEU A 143 2.52 6.23 -6.04
C LEU A 143 1.35 6.60 -5.13
N PHE A 144 1.38 7.77 -4.51
CA PHE A 144 0.34 8.21 -3.59
C PHE A 144 -0.79 8.97 -4.28
N PHE A 145 -0.48 9.84 -5.24
CA PHE A 145 -1.48 10.66 -5.94
C PHE A 145 -2.46 9.82 -6.75
N CYS A 146 -1.98 8.78 -7.44
CA CYS A 146 -2.84 7.86 -8.17
C CYS A 146 -3.82 7.13 -7.26
N GLY A 147 -3.57 7.07 -5.95
CA GLY A 147 -4.49 6.52 -4.96
C GLY A 147 -5.89 7.13 -5.02
N SER A 148 -6.02 8.43 -5.32
CA SER A 148 -7.32 9.09 -5.46
C SER A 148 -8.18 8.50 -6.58
N LEU A 149 -7.56 8.18 -7.71
CA LEU A 149 -8.25 7.57 -8.86
C LEU A 149 -8.45 6.07 -8.65
N THR A 150 -7.39 5.37 -8.23
CA THR A 150 -7.41 3.91 -8.04
C THR A 150 -8.30 3.50 -6.86
N GLY A 151 -8.44 4.33 -5.83
CA GLY A 151 -9.37 4.11 -4.74
C GLY A 151 -10.84 4.14 -5.21
N ARG A 152 -11.17 5.05 -6.12
CA ARG A 152 -12.51 5.09 -6.74
C ARG A 152 -12.78 3.87 -7.62
N ILE A 153 -11.82 3.49 -8.47
CA ILE A 153 -11.93 2.28 -9.28
C ILE A 153 -12.10 1.05 -8.38
N PHE A 154 -11.42 1.01 -7.24
CA PHE A 154 -11.57 -0.06 -6.26
C PHE A 154 -13.01 -0.15 -5.73
N ASP A 155 -13.60 0.97 -5.32
CA ASP A 155 -14.95 1.05 -4.76
C ASP A 155 -16.05 0.74 -5.79
N THR A 156 -15.78 0.85 -7.11
CA THR A 156 -16.66 0.36 -8.18
C THR A 156 -16.60 -1.14 -8.41
N GLY A 157 -15.71 -1.87 -7.67
CA GLY A 157 -15.53 -3.32 -7.81
C GLY A 157 -14.56 -3.76 -8.91
N TYR A 158 -14.04 -2.83 -9.73
CA TYR A 158 -13.08 -3.13 -10.80
C TYR A 158 -11.62 -3.22 -10.33
N TYR A 159 -11.41 -3.65 -9.09
CA TYR A 159 -10.05 -3.76 -8.53
C TYR A 159 -9.17 -4.77 -9.26
N ARG A 160 -9.74 -5.91 -9.76
CA ARG A 160 -8.96 -6.94 -10.46
C ARG A 160 -8.38 -6.46 -11.78
N PRO A 161 -9.16 -5.88 -12.72
CA PRO A 161 -8.59 -5.35 -13.96
C PRO A 161 -7.62 -4.20 -13.68
N MET A 162 -7.89 -3.33 -12.69
CA MET A 162 -6.97 -2.27 -12.27
C MET A 162 -5.65 -2.85 -11.76
N PHE A 163 -5.70 -3.89 -10.92
CA PHE A 163 -4.51 -4.55 -10.40
C PHE A 163 -3.71 -5.26 -11.51
N ALA A 164 -4.40 -5.96 -12.44
CA ALA A 164 -3.77 -6.57 -13.60
C ALA A 164 -3.08 -5.52 -14.50
N ALA A 165 -3.72 -4.37 -14.73
CA ALA A 165 -3.13 -3.24 -15.44
C ALA A 165 -1.89 -2.70 -14.71
N GLY A 166 -1.95 -2.58 -13.37
CA GLY A 166 -0.80 -2.21 -12.55
C GLY A 166 0.36 -3.18 -12.69
N ILE A 167 0.12 -4.48 -12.64
CA ILE A 167 1.15 -5.52 -12.86
C ILE A 167 1.75 -5.39 -14.26
N PHE A 168 0.92 -5.27 -15.28
CA PHE A 168 1.38 -5.11 -16.66
C PHE A 168 2.25 -3.87 -16.83
N LEU A 169 1.84 -2.72 -16.29
CA LEU A 169 2.62 -1.47 -16.32
C LEU A 169 3.94 -1.61 -15.57
N PHE A 170 3.97 -2.35 -14.45
CA PHE A 170 5.22 -2.62 -13.75
C PHE A 170 6.21 -3.38 -14.62
N LEU A 171 5.77 -4.49 -15.18
CA LEU A 171 6.63 -5.34 -16.02
C LEU A 171 7.09 -4.60 -17.28
N LEU A 172 6.17 -3.88 -17.92
CA LEU A 172 6.48 -3.03 -19.08
C LEU A 172 7.51 -1.96 -18.70
N GLY A 173 7.27 -1.22 -17.60
CA GLY A 173 8.18 -0.18 -17.11
C GLY A 173 9.58 -0.71 -16.81
N GLN A 174 9.68 -1.87 -16.16
CA GLN A 174 10.97 -2.53 -15.85
C GLN A 174 11.70 -2.99 -17.13
N CYS A 175 10.97 -3.60 -18.08
CA CYS A 175 11.55 -4.01 -19.35
C CYS A 175 12.05 -2.79 -20.15
N MET A 176 11.26 -1.72 -20.20
CA MET A 176 11.66 -0.48 -20.91
C MET A 176 12.83 0.21 -20.18
N LEU A 177 12.82 0.23 -18.85
CA LEU A 177 13.93 0.76 -18.05
C LEU A 177 15.24 0.01 -18.32
N SER A 178 15.17 -1.32 -18.52
CA SER A 178 16.35 -2.13 -18.86
C SER A 178 17.03 -1.76 -20.16
N LEU A 179 16.34 -1.04 -21.04
CA LEU A 179 16.83 -0.57 -22.35
C LEU A 179 17.10 0.95 -22.36
N SER A 180 16.76 1.66 -21.29
CA SER A 180 16.86 3.12 -21.22
C SER A 180 18.30 3.54 -20.98
N THR A 181 18.77 4.50 -21.78
CA THR A 181 20.13 5.07 -21.71
C THR A 181 20.15 6.59 -21.56
N GLN A 182 19.00 7.26 -21.74
CA GLN A 182 18.89 8.71 -21.70
C GLN A 182 17.96 9.16 -20.57
N TYR A 183 18.19 10.36 -20.05
CA TYR A 183 17.42 10.93 -18.93
C TYR A 183 15.91 10.88 -19.15
N TYR A 184 15.42 11.35 -20.31
CA TYR A 184 13.97 11.37 -20.57
C TYR A 184 13.35 9.97 -20.64
N GLN A 185 14.10 8.96 -21.12
CA GLN A 185 13.64 7.57 -21.14
C GLN A 185 13.48 7.03 -19.73
N ILE A 186 14.48 7.27 -18.88
CA ILE A 186 14.45 6.85 -17.46
C ILE A 186 13.35 7.59 -16.71
N PHE A 187 13.17 8.89 -16.93
CA PHE A 187 12.09 9.65 -16.32
C PHE A 187 10.70 9.12 -16.70
N LEU A 188 10.49 8.81 -17.99
CA LEU A 188 9.22 8.25 -18.46
C LEU A 188 8.98 6.83 -17.92
N THR A 189 10.00 5.97 -17.92
CA THR A 189 9.86 4.58 -17.49
C THR A 189 9.81 4.45 -15.97
N GLN A 190 10.81 4.98 -15.28
CA GLN A 190 10.91 4.86 -13.81
C GLN A 190 10.04 5.88 -13.09
N GLY A 191 10.06 7.14 -13.50
CA GLY A 191 9.29 8.20 -12.85
C GLY A 191 7.79 8.04 -13.08
N ILE A 192 7.35 7.89 -14.34
CA ILE A 192 5.93 7.92 -14.70
C ILE A 192 5.31 6.52 -14.72
N ILE A 193 5.79 5.61 -15.58
CA ILE A 193 5.16 4.30 -15.79
C ILE A 193 5.19 3.49 -14.48
N LEU A 194 6.35 3.37 -13.84
CA LEU A 194 6.45 2.66 -12.56
C LEU A 194 5.70 3.40 -11.45
N GLY A 195 5.69 4.74 -11.42
CA GLY A 195 4.93 5.52 -10.44
C GLY A 195 3.43 5.24 -10.49
N ILE A 196 2.82 5.25 -11.69
CA ILE A 196 1.40 4.90 -11.90
C ILE A 196 1.13 3.43 -11.51
N SER A 197 2.03 2.53 -11.94
CA SER A 197 1.94 1.12 -11.58
C SER A 197 1.91 0.90 -10.07
N TYR A 198 2.79 1.57 -9.34
CA TYR A 198 2.83 1.50 -7.87
C TYR A 198 1.53 1.97 -7.25
N GLY A 199 0.95 3.06 -7.75
CA GLY A 199 -0.34 3.55 -7.27
C GLY A 199 -1.45 2.51 -7.41
N CYS A 200 -1.52 1.79 -8.53
CA CYS A 200 -2.47 0.70 -8.74
C CYS A 200 -2.23 -0.49 -7.80
N ILE A 201 -0.96 -0.93 -7.67
CA ILE A 201 -0.59 -2.11 -6.88
C ILE A 201 -0.72 -1.82 -5.39
N PHE A 202 -0.19 -0.69 -4.92
CA PHE A 202 -0.20 -0.29 -3.52
C PHE A 202 -1.61 -0.11 -2.98
N GLN A 203 -2.48 0.58 -3.73
CA GLN A 203 -3.87 0.81 -3.33
C GLN A 203 -4.61 -0.49 -3.07
N VAL A 204 -4.51 -1.47 -3.97
CA VAL A 204 -5.15 -2.78 -3.78
C VAL A 204 -4.55 -3.52 -2.58
N GLY A 205 -3.21 -3.48 -2.45
CA GLY A 205 -2.48 -4.13 -1.37
C GLY A 205 -2.86 -3.63 0.02
N VAL A 206 -3.15 -2.34 0.19
CA VAL A 206 -3.53 -1.76 1.48
C VAL A 206 -5.04 -1.76 1.73
N THR A 207 -5.88 -1.81 0.68
CA THR A 207 -7.34 -1.70 0.83
C THR A 207 -7.99 -3.07 1.05
N VAL A 208 -7.61 -4.10 0.29
CA VAL A 208 -8.23 -5.43 0.38
C VAL A 208 -8.12 -6.06 1.78
N PRO A 209 -6.94 -6.07 2.46
CA PRO A 209 -6.85 -6.66 3.79
C PRO A 209 -7.76 -5.99 4.81
N GLN A 210 -8.02 -4.69 4.70
CA GLN A 210 -8.85 -3.94 5.64
C GLN A 210 -10.34 -4.34 5.60
N GLN A 211 -10.81 -4.95 4.51
CA GLN A 211 -12.17 -5.49 4.44
C GLN A 211 -12.35 -6.81 5.23
N TRP A 212 -11.26 -7.47 5.63
CA TRP A 212 -11.26 -8.74 6.36
C TRP A 212 -11.08 -8.58 7.86
N PHE A 213 -10.48 -7.45 8.30
CA PHE A 213 -10.14 -7.20 9.70
C PHE A 213 -10.73 -5.87 10.16
N HIS A 214 -11.43 -5.89 11.29
CA HIS A 214 -11.89 -4.71 12.00
C HIS A 214 -11.16 -4.56 13.33
N ARG A 215 -11.23 -5.57 14.18
CA ARG A 215 -10.59 -5.60 15.51
C ARG A 215 -9.07 -5.68 15.42
N ARG A 216 -8.54 -6.50 14.47
CA ARG A 216 -7.08 -6.70 14.24
C ARG A 216 -6.56 -5.93 13.02
N ARG A 217 -7.22 -4.85 12.65
CA ARG A 217 -6.90 -4.08 11.43
C ARG A 217 -5.49 -3.49 11.47
N ALA A 218 -5.04 -2.93 12.63
CA ALA A 218 -3.72 -2.34 12.75
C ALA A 218 -2.61 -3.40 12.72
N SER A 219 -2.79 -4.56 13.33
CA SER A 219 -1.86 -5.70 13.23
C SER A 219 -1.74 -6.19 11.79
N ALA A 220 -2.86 -6.36 11.09
CA ALA A 220 -2.87 -6.78 9.69
C ALA A 220 -2.14 -5.77 8.80
N MET A 221 -2.41 -4.47 8.98
CA MET A 221 -1.74 -3.41 8.24
C MET A 221 -0.27 -3.28 8.59
N GLY A 222 0.12 -3.58 9.84
CA GLY A 222 1.52 -3.67 10.26
C GLY A 222 2.31 -4.70 9.44
N ILE A 223 1.74 -5.89 9.26
CA ILE A 223 2.36 -6.96 8.46
C ILE A 223 2.37 -6.58 6.97
N VAL A 224 1.28 -6.04 6.43
CA VAL A 224 1.24 -5.55 5.04
C VAL A 224 2.34 -4.51 4.83
N ALA A 225 2.43 -3.51 5.71
CA ALA A 225 3.42 -2.46 5.59
C ALA A 225 4.87 -2.97 5.73
N ALA A 226 5.11 -4.02 6.55
CA ALA A 226 6.44 -4.62 6.69
C ALA A 226 7.02 -5.12 5.35
N GLY A 227 6.18 -5.44 4.37
CA GLY A 227 6.60 -5.76 3.01
C GLY A 227 7.49 -4.67 2.41
N SER A 228 7.12 -3.41 2.58
CA SER A 228 7.92 -2.32 2.02
C SER A 228 9.26 -2.11 2.72
N SER A 229 9.37 -2.38 4.03
CA SER A 229 10.68 -2.40 4.71
C SER A 229 11.54 -3.57 4.24
N THR A 230 10.93 -4.75 4.09
CA THR A 230 11.64 -5.93 3.56
C THR A 230 12.18 -5.66 2.15
N GLY A 231 11.37 -5.05 1.28
CA GLY A 231 11.81 -4.61 -0.04
C GLY A 231 12.89 -3.55 0.02
N GLY A 232 12.79 -2.59 0.95
CA GLY A 232 13.80 -1.55 1.19
C GLY A 232 15.14 -2.08 1.74
N ILE A 233 15.20 -3.33 2.18
CA ILE A 233 16.45 -4.04 2.50
C ILE A 233 16.93 -4.83 1.28
N VAL A 234 16.04 -5.65 0.71
CA VAL A 234 16.40 -6.63 -0.33
C VAL A 234 16.81 -5.95 -1.64
N PHE A 235 16.01 -5.02 -2.13
CA PHE A 235 16.28 -4.41 -3.46
C PHE A 235 17.56 -3.57 -3.49
N PRO A 236 17.84 -2.68 -2.51
CA PRO A 236 19.10 -1.94 -2.52
C PRO A 236 20.34 -2.85 -2.52
N VAL A 237 20.34 -3.86 -1.64
CA VAL A 237 21.45 -4.82 -1.56
C VAL A 237 21.57 -5.60 -2.87
N MET A 238 20.45 -6.05 -3.42
CA MET A 238 20.44 -6.80 -4.68
C MET A 238 20.96 -5.94 -5.85
N ILE A 239 20.49 -4.71 -6.01
CA ILE A 239 20.89 -3.80 -7.09
C ILE A 239 22.38 -3.50 -7.01
N LYS A 240 22.88 -3.16 -5.80
CA LYS A 240 24.29 -2.84 -5.56
C LYS A 240 25.24 -3.99 -5.94
N ASN A 241 24.81 -5.24 -5.72
CA ASN A 241 25.63 -6.41 -6.02
C ASN A 241 25.43 -6.92 -7.46
N LEU A 242 24.22 -6.84 -8.02
CA LEU A 242 23.94 -7.38 -9.36
C LEU A 242 24.42 -6.47 -10.49
N ILE A 243 24.33 -5.16 -10.37
CA ILE A 243 24.77 -4.24 -11.45
C ILE A 243 26.23 -4.51 -11.85
N PRO A 244 27.21 -4.63 -10.92
CA PRO A 244 28.58 -4.94 -11.31
C PRO A 244 28.77 -6.33 -11.92
N MET A 245 27.90 -7.31 -11.58
CA MET A 245 28.04 -8.70 -12.04
C MET A 245 27.41 -8.96 -13.41
N ILE A 246 26.20 -8.45 -13.65
CA ILE A 246 25.40 -8.77 -14.84
C ILE A 246 24.96 -7.53 -15.63
N GLY A 247 25.35 -6.33 -15.18
CA GLY A 247 24.98 -5.06 -15.78
C GLY A 247 23.57 -4.59 -15.43
N PHE A 248 23.31 -3.29 -15.67
CA PHE A 248 22.05 -2.63 -15.34
C PHE A 248 20.84 -3.29 -16.00
N GLY A 249 20.90 -3.52 -17.33
CA GLY A 249 19.77 -4.06 -18.09
C GLY A 249 19.31 -5.44 -17.59
N TRP A 250 20.23 -6.35 -17.29
CA TRP A 250 19.90 -7.66 -16.76
C TRP A 250 19.42 -7.59 -15.31
N THR A 251 19.96 -6.71 -14.49
CA THR A 251 19.49 -6.47 -13.12
C THR A 251 18.01 -6.04 -13.13
N MET A 252 17.63 -5.12 -14.03
CA MET A 252 16.22 -4.70 -14.16
C MET A 252 15.30 -5.85 -14.58
N ARG A 253 15.76 -6.73 -15.48
CA ARG A 253 14.98 -7.92 -15.90
C ARG A 253 14.83 -8.95 -14.77
N VAL A 254 15.86 -9.16 -13.96
CA VAL A 254 15.77 -10.03 -12.76
C VAL A 254 14.73 -9.48 -11.79
N ILE A 255 14.73 -8.17 -11.54
CA ILE A 255 13.71 -7.52 -10.70
C ILE A 255 12.32 -7.72 -11.31
N ALA A 256 12.17 -7.58 -12.63
CA ALA A 256 10.90 -7.82 -13.31
C ALA A 256 10.39 -9.27 -13.10
N LEU A 257 11.27 -10.26 -13.16
CA LEU A 257 10.91 -11.67 -12.92
C LEU A 257 10.47 -11.92 -11.48
N ILE A 258 11.21 -11.36 -10.51
CA ILE A 258 10.83 -11.45 -9.08
C ILE A 258 9.46 -10.78 -8.88
N ALA A 259 9.24 -9.62 -9.46
CA ALA A 259 7.98 -8.91 -9.37
C ALA A 259 6.84 -9.68 -10.04
N ALA A 260 7.06 -10.27 -11.21
CA ALA A 260 6.08 -11.10 -11.89
C ALA A 260 5.63 -12.27 -11.00
N PHE A 261 6.56 -12.95 -10.35
CA PHE A 261 6.25 -14.04 -9.42
C PHE A 261 5.46 -13.55 -8.20
N CYS A 262 5.97 -12.53 -7.51
CA CYS A 262 5.35 -12.00 -6.30
C CYS A 262 3.95 -11.42 -6.57
N LEU A 263 3.80 -10.64 -7.64
CA LEU A 263 2.52 -10.01 -7.98
C LEU A 263 1.50 -11.01 -8.53
N SER A 264 1.92 -12.06 -9.23
CA SER A 264 1.04 -13.16 -9.62
C SER A 264 0.50 -13.90 -8.41
N LEU A 265 1.35 -14.17 -7.41
CA LEU A 265 0.93 -14.76 -6.14
C LEU A 265 -0.03 -13.82 -5.39
N ALA A 266 0.29 -12.52 -5.34
CA ALA A 266 -0.59 -11.52 -4.74
C ALA A 266 -1.96 -11.45 -5.43
N PHE A 267 -2.01 -11.58 -6.77
CA PHE A 267 -3.24 -11.57 -7.55
C PHE A 267 -4.19 -12.73 -7.17
N VAL A 268 -3.64 -13.89 -6.87
CA VAL A 268 -4.40 -15.07 -6.41
C VAL A 268 -4.85 -14.89 -4.95
N CYS A 269 -3.99 -14.34 -4.09
CA CYS A 269 -4.24 -14.16 -2.67
C CYS A 269 -5.29 -13.08 -2.37
N LEU A 270 -5.27 -11.95 -3.12
CA LEU A 270 -6.13 -10.81 -2.86
C LEU A 270 -7.55 -11.04 -3.37
N LYS A 271 -8.51 -11.07 -2.46
CA LYS A 271 -9.94 -11.18 -2.75
C LYS A 271 -10.72 -10.19 -1.90
N THR A 272 -11.51 -9.33 -2.55
CA THR A 272 -12.46 -8.44 -1.87
C THR A 272 -13.59 -9.26 -1.24
N ARG A 273 -14.14 -8.74 -0.17
CA ARG A 273 -15.24 -9.34 0.58
C ARG A 273 -16.53 -8.54 0.43
N LEU A 274 -16.42 -7.23 0.51
CA LEU A 274 -17.57 -6.35 0.42
C LEU A 274 -18.01 -6.14 -1.04
N PRO A 275 -19.32 -5.98 -1.29
CA PRO A 275 -19.82 -5.61 -2.61
C PRO A 275 -19.32 -4.21 -2.98
N PRO A 276 -19.34 -3.86 -4.28
CA PRO A 276 -19.02 -2.50 -4.72
C PRO A 276 -19.96 -1.49 -4.06
N SER A 277 -19.41 -0.38 -3.58
CA SER A 277 -20.20 0.73 -3.01
C SER A 277 -20.71 1.71 -4.08
N ILE A 278 -20.09 1.68 -5.26
CA ILE A 278 -20.48 2.50 -6.41
C ILE A 278 -20.95 1.55 -7.52
N ASP A 279 -22.24 1.62 -7.84
CA ASP A 279 -22.79 0.82 -8.93
C ASP A 279 -22.63 1.56 -10.26
N VAL A 280 -21.77 1.02 -11.14
CA VAL A 280 -21.53 1.55 -12.49
C VAL A 280 -22.43 0.90 -13.57
N HIS A 281 -23.28 -0.06 -13.20
CA HIS A 281 -24.23 -0.69 -14.10
C HIS A 281 -25.55 0.09 -14.22
N THR A 282 -25.67 1.23 -13.52
CA THR A 282 -26.78 2.18 -13.66
C THR A 282 -26.77 2.84 -15.04
N PRO A 283 -27.92 3.40 -15.52
CA PRO A 283 -27.97 4.10 -16.80
C PRO A 283 -26.97 5.25 -16.94
N GLN A 284 -26.50 5.81 -15.82
CA GLN A 284 -25.49 6.86 -15.78
C GLN A 284 -24.05 6.30 -15.90
N GLY A 285 -23.84 5.02 -15.58
CA GLY A 285 -22.56 4.31 -15.70
C GLY A 285 -21.39 5.05 -15.02
N TRP A 286 -20.25 5.03 -15.68
CA TRP A 286 -19.03 5.71 -15.21
C TRP A 286 -19.15 7.24 -15.09
N ARG A 287 -20.16 7.87 -15.71
CA ARG A 287 -20.40 9.32 -15.57
C ARG A 287 -20.87 9.70 -14.17
N ALA A 288 -21.48 8.79 -13.43
CA ALA A 288 -21.89 9.01 -12.04
C ALA A 288 -20.71 8.99 -11.07
N VAL A 289 -19.57 8.43 -11.47
CA VAL A 289 -18.37 8.32 -10.63
C VAL A 289 -17.72 9.69 -10.48
N LYS A 290 -17.76 10.24 -9.27
CA LYS A 290 -16.99 11.45 -8.93
C LYS A 290 -15.53 11.06 -8.70
N TRP A 291 -14.68 11.25 -9.68
CA TRP A 291 -13.27 10.84 -9.64
C TRP A 291 -12.47 11.41 -8.44
N PHE A 292 -12.77 12.66 -8.08
CA PHE A 292 -12.24 13.29 -6.87
C PHE A 292 -13.42 13.62 -5.95
N ASP A 293 -13.46 12.96 -4.79
CA ASP A 293 -14.53 13.19 -3.82
C ASP A 293 -14.03 14.06 -2.66
N PHE A 294 -14.15 15.35 -2.86
CA PHE A 294 -13.81 16.31 -1.82
C PHE A 294 -14.82 16.33 -0.66
N SER A 295 -15.93 15.62 -0.76
CA SER A 295 -16.94 15.58 0.31
C SER A 295 -16.40 14.92 1.59
N VAL A 296 -15.43 13.98 1.47
CA VAL A 296 -14.75 13.36 2.60
C VAL A 296 -14.03 14.38 3.49
N PHE A 297 -13.55 15.49 2.90
CA PHE A 297 -12.89 16.58 3.64
C PHE A 297 -13.87 17.50 4.40
N ARG A 298 -15.17 17.31 4.29
CA ARG A 298 -16.17 17.99 5.13
C ARG A 298 -16.15 17.47 6.56
N GLN A 299 -15.67 16.25 6.77
CA GLN A 299 -15.43 15.71 8.09
C GLN A 299 -14.14 16.30 8.65
N ALA A 300 -14.25 17.11 9.70
CA ALA A 300 -13.12 17.84 10.28
C ALA A 300 -12.01 16.87 10.74
N GLU A 301 -12.38 15.77 11.39
CA GLU A 301 -11.48 14.72 11.85
C GLU A 301 -10.63 14.15 10.72
N TYR A 302 -11.26 13.81 9.60
CA TYR A 302 -10.57 13.31 8.42
C TYR A 302 -9.61 14.36 7.84
N SER A 303 -10.06 15.62 7.75
CA SER A 303 -9.25 16.72 7.18
C SER A 303 -8.03 17.03 8.03
N PHE A 304 -8.17 17.11 9.35
CA PHE A 304 -7.05 17.31 10.27
C PHE A 304 -6.08 16.13 10.22
N PHE A 305 -6.59 14.89 10.09
CA PHE A 305 -5.73 13.72 9.97
C PHE A 305 -4.91 13.75 8.68
N VAL A 306 -5.53 14.08 7.56
CA VAL A 306 -4.82 14.19 6.26
C VAL A 306 -3.80 15.32 6.30
N LEU A 307 -4.15 16.47 6.89
CA LEU A 307 -3.21 17.57 7.07
C LEU A 307 -2.03 17.15 7.95
N GLY A 308 -2.29 16.51 9.09
CA GLY A 308 -1.24 15.98 9.96
C GLY A 308 -0.34 14.97 9.25
N SER A 309 -0.94 14.09 8.44
CA SER A 309 -0.20 13.13 7.62
C SER A 309 0.67 13.82 6.56
N ALA A 310 0.16 14.87 5.90
CA ALA A 310 0.91 15.64 4.92
C ALA A 310 2.10 16.38 5.56
N LEU A 311 1.89 17.01 6.72
CA LEU A 311 2.95 17.65 7.49
C LEU A 311 4.03 16.65 7.92
N ALA A 312 3.63 15.51 8.45
CA ALA A 312 4.58 14.46 8.81
C ALA A 312 5.41 14.00 7.60
N MET A 313 4.78 13.86 6.44
CA MET A 313 5.44 13.44 5.22
C MET A 313 6.51 14.40 4.71
N LEU A 314 6.38 15.71 5.01
CA LEU A 314 7.39 16.72 4.66
C LEU A 314 8.75 16.46 5.30
N GLY A 315 8.78 15.89 6.52
CA GLY A 315 10.03 15.68 7.27
C GLY A 315 10.47 14.24 7.44
N LEU A 316 9.52 13.29 7.42
CA LEU A 316 9.74 11.90 7.84
C LEU A 316 10.77 11.14 6.99
N TYR A 317 10.85 11.45 5.70
CA TYR A 317 11.74 10.75 4.78
C TYR A 317 13.14 11.38 4.65
N SER A 318 13.40 12.51 5.32
CA SER A 318 14.71 13.18 5.28
C SER A 318 15.87 12.27 5.72
N PRO A 319 15.82 11.49 6.82
CA PRO A 319 16.91 10.60 7.17
C PRO A 319 17.10 9.45 6.18
N PHE A 320 16.02 8.93 5.58
CA PHE A 320 16.14 7.88 4.56
C PHE A 320 16.88 8.36 3.30
N SER A 321 16.85 9.68 3.02
CA SER A 321 17.52 10.28 1.87
C SER A 321 18.91 10.80 2.19
N PHE A 322 19.16 11.26 3.40
CA PHE A 322 20.40 12.00 3.74
C PHE A 322 21.33 11.28 4.73
N CYS A 323 20.94 10.10 5.25
CA CYS A 323 21.79 9.34 6.18
C CYS A 323 23.15 8.98 5.60
N ASP A 324 23.20 8.50 4.36
CA ASP A 324 24.47 8.12 3.71
C ASP A 324 25.33 9.36 3.41
N VAL A 325 24.71 10.50 3.06
CA VAL A 325 25.41 11.78 2.89
C VAL A 325 26.01 12.26 4.21
N TRP A 326 25.24 12.17 5.31
CA TRP A 326 25.72 12.52 6.66
C TRP A 326 26.94 11.72 7.05
N THR A 327 26.87 10.40 6.91
CA THR A 327 27.96 9.49 7.30
C THR A 327 29.21 9.68 6.46
N THR A 328 29.06 9.97 5.17
CA THR A 328 30.17 10.29 4.27
C THR A 328 30.84 11.62 4.68
N THR A 329 30.04 12.66 4.96
CA THR A 329 30.55 13.98 5.36
C THR A 329 31.30 13.94 6.68
N HIS A 330 30.90 13.06 7.62
CA HIS A 330 31.50 12.95 8.96
C HIS A 330 32.50 11.78 9.09
N ASN A 331 32.89 11.14 7.96
CA ASN A 331 33.80 9.99 7.92
C ASN A 331 33.41 8.84 8.86
N ILE A 332 32.08 8.62 9.02
CA ILE A 332 31.55 7.49 9.79
C ILE A 332 31.58 6.23 8.88
N PRO A 333 32.21 5.12 9.30
CA PRO A 333 32.29 3.92 8.49
C PRO A 333 30.88 3.35 8.28
N ALA A 334 30.43 3.32 7.02
CA ALA A 334 29.06 2.99 6.70
C ALA A 334 28.91 1.96 5.59
N ASN A 335 29.85 1.88 4.68
CA ASN A 335 29.77 1.02 3.49
C ASN A 335 28.43 1.09 2.70
N GLY A 336 27.64 2.18 2.88
CA GLY A 336 26.36 2.41 2.18
C GLY A 336 25.21 1.49 2.62
N TYR A 337 25.22 0.96 3.86
CA TYR A 337 24.15 0.08 4.37
C TYR A 337 23.22 0.73 5.40
N TRP A 338 23.34 2.06 5.66
CA TRP A 338 22.52 2.74 6.65
C TRP A 338 21.04 2.71 6.31
N LEU A 339 20.70 2.82 5.03
CA LEU A 339 19.31 2.68 4.57
C LEU A 339 18.74 1.29 4.88
N ALA A 340 19.55 0.23 4.79
CA ALA A 340 19.12 -1.12 5.15
C ALA A 340 18.89 -1.26 6.66
N VAL A 341 19.74 -0.64 7.51
CA VAL A 341 19.57 -0.62 8.97
C VAL A 341 18.28 0.12 9.36
N LEU A 342 18.04 1.30 8.79
CA LEU A 342 16.80 2.06 8.98
C LEU A 342 15.57 1.24 8.59
N ASN A 343 15.58 0.59 7.43
CA ASN A 343 14.47 -0.25 6.98
C ASN A 343 14.29 -1.50 7.85
N ALA A 344 15.37 -2.12 8.34
CA ALA A 344 15.29 -3.25 9.24
C ALA A 344 14.61 -2.88 10.57
N ALA A 345 15.00 -1.76 11.17
CA ALA A 345 14.36 -1.23 12.38
C ALA A 345 12.91 -0.81 12.10
N SER A 346 12.65 -0.19 10.95
CA SER A 346 11.31 0.22 10.52
C SER A 346 10.37 -0.97 10.33
N MET A 347 10.87 -2.14 9.93
CA MET A 347 10.04 -3.35 9.82
C MET A 347 9.43 -3.72 11.18
N PHE A 348 10.22 -3.72 12.25
CA PHE A 348 9.72 -3.94 13.60
C PHE A 348 8.79 -2.81 14.06
N GLY A 349 9.11 -1.56 13.71
CA GLY A 349 8.30 -0.38 13.97
C GLY A 349 6.95 -0.36 13.25
N ARG A 350 6.74 -1.17 12.22
CA ARG A 350 5.45 -1.36 11.56
C ARG A 350 4.63 -2.46 12.20
N ILE A 351 5.27 -3.55 12.61
CA ILE A 351 4.60 -4.74 13.15
C ILE A 351 4.21 -4.54 14.61
N LEU A 352 5.18 -4.20 15.48
CA LEU A 352 4.94 -4.14 16.93
C LEU A 352 3.94 -3.05 17.35
N PRO A 353 4.04 -1.79 16.86
CA PRO A 353 3.01 -0.80 17.14
C PRO A 353 1.63 -1.16 16.57
N GLY A 354 1.55 -1.93 15.49
CA GLY A 354 0.30 -2.45 14.96
C GLY A 354 -0.45 -3.33 15.98
N PHE A 355 0.26 -4.25 16.65
CA PHE A 355 -0.33 -5.07 17.71
C PHE A 355 -0.73 -4.24 18.93
N LEU A 356 0.05 -3.23 19.30
CA LEU A 356 -0.27 -2.32 20.38
C LEU A 356 -1.51 -1.47 20.06
N ALA A 357 -1.60 -0.98 18.82
CA ALA A 357 -2.67 -0.12 18.35
C ALA A 357 -4.05 -0.79 18.35
N ASP A 358 -4.10 -2.10 18.15
CA ASP A 358 -5.35 -2.87 18.25
C ASP A 358 -5.88 -2.97 19.68
N ARG A 359 -5.04 -2.70 20.71
CA ARG A 359 -5.42 -2.73 22.14
C ARG A 359 -5.63 -1.34 22.74
N VAL A 360 -4.76 -0.39 22.40
CA VAL A 360 -4.70 0.95 23.03
C VAL A 360 -5.40 2.01 22.16
N GLY A 361 -5.64 1.68 20.89
CA GLY A 361 -6.17 2.60 19.89
C GLY A 361 -5.09 3.05 18.90
N ARG A 362 -5.51 3.22 17.64
CA ARG A 362 -4.59 3.45 16.52
C ARG A 362 -3.96 4.84 16.60
N THR A 363 -4.75 5.85 16.86
CA THR A 363 -4.30 7.25 17.00
C THR A 363 -3.46 7.42 18.27
N ASN A 364 -3.87 6.79 19.39
CA ASN A 364 -3.12 6.83 20.64
C ASN A 364 -1.73 6.18 20.52
N THR A 365 -1.58 5.21 19.63
CA THR A 365 -0.29 4.57 19.35
C THR A 365 0.51 5.39 18.33
N LEU A 366 -0.13 5.96 17.30
CA LEU A 366 0.55 6.73 16.25
C LEU A 366 1.21 7.99 16.82
N PHE A 367 0.50 8.74 17.67
CA PHE A 367 0.96 10.03 18.23
C PHE A 367 2.33 9.92 18.91
N PRO A 368 2.56 9.08 19.93
CA PRO A 368 3.85 9.03 20.62
C PRO A 368 4.99 8.56 19.74
N HIS A 369 4.73 7.67 18.78
CA HIS A 369 5.76 7.21 17.84
C HIS A 369 6.16 8.33 16.87
N LEU A 370 5.18 9.07 16.35
CA LEU A 370 5.44 10.16 15.43
C LEU A 370 6.13 11.34 16.15
N LEU A 371 5.74 11.62 17.40
CA LEU A 371 6.41 12.61 18.26
C LEU A 371 7.87 12.20 18.52
N ALA A 372 8.11 10.93 18.86
CA ALA A 372 9.45 10.39 19.04
C ALA A 372 10.30 10.51 17.78
N ALA A 373 9.75 10.21 16.60
CA ALA A 373 10.44 10.39 15.33
C ALA A 373 10.83 11.86 15.09
N GLY A 374 9.93 12.80 15.38
CA GLY A 374 10.22 14.23 15.25
C GLY A 374 11.32 14.69 16.21
N ILE A 375 11.29 14.27 17.47
CA ILE A 375 12.34 14.57 18.46
C ILE A 375 13.69 13.97 18.04
N LEU A 376 13.70 12.71 17.61
CA LEU A 376 14.90 12.05 17.10
C LEU A 376 15.49 12.80 15.90
N MET A 377 14.63 13.34 15.03
CA MET A 377 15.09 14.16 13.91
C MET A 377 15.79 15.44 14.36
N LEU A 378 15.31 16.10 15.42
CA LEU A 378 15.99 17.29 16.00
C LEU A 378 17.37 16.94 16.57
N VAL A 379 17.57 15.71 17.05
CA VAL A 379 18.83 15.23 17.63
C VAL A 379 19.78 14.67 16.57
N PHE A 380 19.34 14.48 15.32
CA PHE A 380 20.13 13.89 14.24
C PHE A 380 21.53 14.53 14.07
N PRO A 381 21.71 15.88 14.10
CA PRO A 381 23.02 16.49 13.92
C PRO A 381 24.01 16.22 15.06
N LEU A 382 23.57 15.61 16.16
CA LEU A 382 24.45 15.22 17.28
C LEU A 382 25.05 13.81 17.08
N THR A 383 24.66 13.07 16.05
CA THR A 383 25.11 11.69 15.79
C THR A 383 26.44 11.64 15.03
N ASN A 384 27.50 12.20 15.64
CA ASN A 384 28.81 12.40 14.99
C ASN A 384 29.72 11.14 15.04
N ASN A 385 29.23 10.03 15.57
CA ASN A 385 30.02 8.81 15.72
C ASN A 385 29.19 7.57 15.33
N LEU A 386 29.90 6.48 15.09
CA LEU A 386 29.28 5.20 14.68
C LEU A 386 28.20 4.73 15.65
N THR A 387 28.46 4.80 16.95
CA THR A 387 27.50 4.35 17.98
C THR A 387 26.23 5.21 17.97
N GLY A 388 26.37 6.55 17.95
CA GLY A 388 25.24 7.47 17.87
C GLY A 388 24.40 7.23 16.62
N MET A 389 25.05 6.99 15.48
CA MET A 389 24.37 6.75 14.22
C MET A 389 23.62 5.40 14.22
N ILE A 390 24.16 4.35 14.85
CA ILE A 390 23.46 3.07 15.02
C ILE A 390 22.21 3.25 15.87
N PHE A 391 22.34 3.88 17.06
CA PHE A 391 21.20 4.12 17.94
C PHE A 391 20.14 4.99 17.26
N PHE A 392 20.56 6.05 16.59
CA PHE A 392 19.63 6.89 15.83
C PHE A 392 18.88 6.08 14.78
N SER A 393 19.57 5.32 13.95
CA SER A 393 18.97 4.55 12.87
C SER A 393 17.97 3.51 13.38
N ILE A 394 18.27 2.85 14.50
CA ILE A 394 17.38 1.88 15.12
C ILE A 394 16.13 2.57 15.70
N LEU A 395 16.32 3.61 16.51
CA LEU A 395 15.22 4.30 17.18
C LEU A 395 14.34 5.06 16.18
N TYR A 396 14.96 5.77 15.23
CA TYR A 396 14.24 6.51 14.20
C TYR A 396 13.51 5.57 13.24
N GLY A 397 14.18 4.51 12.77
CA GLY A 397 13.57 3.49 11.93
C GLY A 397 12.33 2.90 12.62
N PHE A 398 12.45 2.52 13.90
CA PHE A 398 11.34 2.00 14.68
C PHE A 398 10.19 3.01 14.83
N ALA A 399 10.48 4.23 15.24
CA ALA A 399 9.48 5.26 15.46
C ALA A 399 8.76 5.68 14.17
N SER A 400 9.51 5.92 13.09
CA SER A 400 8.96 6.30 11.79
C SER A 400 8.19 5.18 11.08
N GLY A 401 8.54 3.92 11.38
CA GLY A 401 7.87 2.75 10.80
C GLY A 401 6.38 2.69 11.10
N SER A 402 5.98 3.10 12.32
CA SER A 402 4.58 3.11 12.75
C SER A 402 3.68 4.01 11.89
N TYR A 403 4.21 5.11 11.35
CA TYR A 403 3.48 6.00 10.45
C TYR A 403 2.95 5.24 9.23
N VAL A 404 3.78 4.48 8.55
CA VAL A 404 3.41 3.79 7.31
C VAL A 404 2.34 2.72 7.53
N SER A 405 2.32 2.08 8.69
CA SER A 405 1.35 1.03 9.02
C SER A 405 0.06 1.57 9.64
N LEU A 406 0.14 2.57 10.51
CA LEU A 406 -1.01 3.06 11.26
C LEU A 406 -1.83 4.10 10.51
N ILE A 407 -1.26 4.86 9.57
CA ILE A 407 -2.01 5.82 8.75
C ILE A 407 -3.16 5.12 8.00
N PRO A 408 -2.92 4.09 7.17
CA PRO A 408 -4.02 3.43 6.47
C PRO A 408 -5.00 2.73 7.43
N ALA A 409 -4.51 2.19 8.55
CA ALA A 409 -5.35 1.57 9.56
C ALA A 409 -6.27 2.59 10.26
N SER A 410 -5.77 3.80 10.56
CA SER A 410 -6.56 4.88 11.18
C SER A 410 -7.59 5.45 10.22
N ILE A 411 -7.23 5.69 8.94
CA ILE A 411 -8.18 6.15 7.92
C ILE A 411 -9.35 5.17 7.79
N GLY A 412 -9.08 3.87 7.91
CA GLY A 412 -10.12 2.84 7.89
C GLY A 412 -11.12 2.93 9.06
N GLN A 413 -10.85 3.71 10.12
CA GLN A 413 -11.80 3.97 11.21
C GLN A 413 -12.61 5.25 11.02
N LEU A 414 -12.13 6.18 10.20
CA LEU A 414 -12.75 7.50 10.02
C LEU A 414 -13.97 7.47 9.09
N GLY A 415 -14.55 6.29 8.83
CA GLY A 415 -15.77 6.15 8.07
C GLY A 415 -16.04 4.72 7.62
N PRO A 416 -17.13 4.49 6.86
CA PRO A 416 -17.59 3.16 6.52
C PRO A 416 -16.57 2.39 5.66
N THR A 417 -16.45 1.08 5.95
CA THR A 417 -15.54 0.19 5.23
C THR A 417 -15.95 0.00 3.76
N SER A 418 -17.20 0.28 3.41
CA SER A 418 -17.70 0.24 2.03
C SER A 418 -17.02 1.26 1.10
N THR A 419 -16.61 2.43 1.61
CA THR A 419 -15.96 3.52 0.86
C THR A 419 -14.46 3.66 1.17
N ILE A 420 -13.86 2.61 1.72
CA ILE A 420 -12.48 2.66 2.21
C ILE A 420 -11.45 2.94 1.11
N GLY A 421 -11.70 2.48 -0.12
CA GLY A 421 -10.83 2.75 -1.26
C GLY A 421 -10.72 4.24 -1.56
N THR A 422 -11.85 4.93 -1.64
CA THR A 422 -11.91 6.39 -1.83
C THR A 422 -11.21 7.15 -0.70
N ARG A 423 -11.51 6.80 0.57
CA ARG A 423 -10.94 7.49 1.73
C ARG A 423 -9.43 7.35 1.79
N LEU A 424 -8.91 6.15 1.62
CA LEU A 424 -7.47 5.91 1.54
C LEU A 424 -6.83 6.67 0.38
N GLY A 425 -7.44 6.58 -0.80
CA GLY A 425 -6.92 7.23 -1.99
C GLY A 425 -6.86 8.76 -1.86
N MET A 426 -7.91 9.39 -1.34
CA MET A 426 -7.95 10.85 -1.13
C MET A 426 -6.96 11.29 -0.03
N ALA A 427 -6.80 10.51 1.04
CA ALA A 427 -5.82 10.80 2.09
C ALA A 427 -4.38 10.70 1.57
N PHE A 428 -4.07 9.66 0.80
CA PHE A 428 -2.75 9.51 0.20
C PHE A 428 -2.46 10.60 -0.84
N ALA A 429 -3.45 10.97 -1.65
CA ALA A 429 -3.31 12.08 -2.60
C ALA A 429 -3.06 13.43 -1.89
N GLY A 430 -3.75 13.70 -0.78
CA GLY A 430 -3.50 14.88 0.04
C GLY A 430 -2.10 14.89 0.65
N SER A 431 -1.64 13.73 1.13
CA SER A 431 -0.31 13.58 1.72
C SER A 431 0.82 13.56 0.68
N SER A 432 0.52 13.23 -0.59
CA SER A 432 1.51 13.10 -1.67
C SER A 432 2.27 14.40 -1.95
N LEU A 433 1.62 15.56 -1.75
CA LEU A 433 2.26 16.87 -1.90
C LEU A 433 3.38 17.06 -0.87
N GLY A 434 3.16 16.62 0.38
CA GLY A 434 4.21 16.61 1.40
C GLY A 434 5.41 15.74 1.00
N GLY A 435 5.14 14.56 0.46
CA GLY A 435 6.18 13.65 -0.05
C GLY A 435 6.93 14.20 -1.25
N LEU A 436 6.25 14.92 -2.17
CA LEU A 436 6.86 15.50 -3.35
C LEU A 436 7.88 16.59 -3.01
N VAL A 437 7.52 17.50 -2.10
CA VAL A 437 8.33 18.71 -1.83
C VAL A 437 9.21 18.58 -0.58
N GLY A 438 8.91 17.64 0.32
CA GLY A 438 9.59 17.54 1.63
C GLY A 438 11.09 17.31 1.49
N THR A 439 11.52 16.29 0.79
CA THR A 439 12.94 15.98 0.58
C THR A 439 13.66 17.05 -0.25
N PRO A 440 13.10 17.60 -1.34
CA PRO A 440 13.70 18.74 -2.04
C PRO A 440 13.88 19.98 -1.17
N ILE A 441 12.90 20.33 -0.32
CA ILE A 441 13.02 21.48 0.61
C ILE A 441 14.13 21.20 1.65
N ALA A 442 14.15 20.00 2.22
CA ALA A 442 15.17 19.59 3.18
C ALA A 442 16.59 19.67 2.55
N GLY A 443 16.73 19.23 1.31
CA GLY A 443 17.98 19.34 0.54
C GLY A 443 18.36 20.77 0.21
N ALA A 444 17.40 21.62 -0.14
CA ALA A 444 17.65 23.05 -0.39
C ALA A 444 18.12 23.79 0.88
N ILE A 445 17.55 23.45 2.04
CA ILE A 445 17.98 23.99 3.34
C ILE A 445 19.39 23.51 3.69
N LEU A 446 19.71 22.24 3.40
CA LEU A 446 21.03 21.67 3.62
C LEU A 446 22.11 22.42 2.81
N GLY A 447 21.76 22.88 1.64
CA GLY A 447 22.62 23.63 0.72
C GLY A 447 23.55 22.73 -0.11
N PRO A 448 24.20 23.31 -1.14
CA PRO A 448 25.04 22.55 -2.06
C PRO A 448 26.29 21.97 -1.39
N ASP A 449 26.79 22.65 -0.34
CA ASP A 449 27.99 22.22 0.40
C ASP A 449 27.66 21.25 1.54
N ASN A 450 26.41 20.84 1.70
CA ASN A 450 25.93 19.95 2.77
C ASN A 450 26.35 20.44 4.17
N THR A 451 26.26 21.76 4.46
CA THR A 451 26.74 22.33 5.71
C THR A 451 25.64 22.62 6.74
N ASN A 452 24.41 22.92 6.30
CA ASN A 452 23.32 23.33 7.19
C ASN A 452 22.47 22.16 7.68
N TRP A 453 23.11 21.21 8.35
CA TRP A 453 22.44 20.04 8.92
C TRP A 453 21.42 20.39 10.01
N TRP A 454 21.71 21.40 10.83
CA TRP A 454 20.78 21.86 11.84
C TRP A 454 19.49 22.44 11.23
N GLY A 455 19.61 23.26 10.20
CA GLY A 455 18.45 23.81 9.49
C GLY A 455 17.56 22.73 8.92
N MET A 456 18.14 21.73 8.24
CA MET A 456 17.44 20.58 7.67
C MET A 456 16.75 19.76 8.77
N SER A 457 17.44 19.48 9.88
CA SER A 457 16.90 18.69 10.99
C SER A 457 15.78 19.40 11.73
N VAL A 458 15.91 20.70 11.97
CA VAL A 458 14.85 21.52 12.60
C VAL A 458 13.62 21.57 11.70
N PHE A 459 13.78 21.86 10.40
CA PHE A 459 12.66 21.84 9.46
C PHE A 459 11.93 20.49 9.50
N SER A 460 12.67 19.41 9.30
CA SER A 460 12.08 18.07 9.22
C SER A 460 11.46 17.65 10.56
N GLY A 461 12.13 17.89 11.69
CA GLY A 461 11.65 17.55 13.03
C GLY A 461 10.38 18.30 13.40
N VAL A 462 10.34 19.63 13.16
CA VAL A 462 9.16 20.46 13.44
C VAL A 462 7.96 20.03 12.59
N MET A 463 8.16 19.72 11.30
CA MET A 463 7.09 19.24 10.44
C MET A 463 6.52 17.90 10.92
N VAL A 464 7.37 16.97 11.36
CA VAL A 464 6.92 15.68 11.92
C VAL A 464 6.17 15.87 13.24
N ILE A 465 6.66 16.74 14.14
CA ILE A 465 5.98 17.05 15.41
C ILE A 465 4.63 17.73 15.14
N GLY A 466 4.58 18.70 14.22
CA GLY A 466 3.32 19.34 13.80
C GLY A 466 2.32 18.33 13.25
N GLY A 467 2.79 17.36 12.47
CA GLY A 467 1.97 16.25 12.01
C GLY A 467 1.44 15.37 13.14
N ALA A 468 2.27 15.10 14.17
CA ALA A 468 1.87 14.36 15.35
C ALA A 468 0.75 15.09 16.12
N MET A 469 0.92 16.37 16.38
CA MET A 469 -0.06 17.18 17.14
C MET A 469 -1.42 17.20 16.46
N ASN A 470 -1.47 17.40 15.13
CA ASN A 470 -2.72 17.35 14.38
C ASN A 470 -3.39 15.95 14.41
N SER A 471 -2.60 14.88 14.55
CA SER A 471 -3.14 13.52 14.66
C SER A 471 -3.73 13.22 16.05
N HIS A 472 -3.35 13.98 17.08
CA HIS A 472 -3.79 13.79 18.48
C HIS A 472 -5.13 14.45 18.80
N GLU A 473 -5.45 15.59 18.16
CA GLU A 473 -6.70 16.32 18.41
C GLU A 473 -7.98 15.55 18.08
N MET A 474 -7.82 14.36 17.46
CA MET A 474 -8.90 13.48 17.10
C MET A 474 -9.12 12.42 18.19
N LYS A 475 -9.72 12.78 19.31
CA LYS A 475 -10.38 11.80 20.18
C LYS A 475 -11.78 11.54 19.63
N PRO A 476 -12.15 10.25 19.37
CA PRO A 476 -13.50 9.90 19.01
C PRO A 476 -14.49 10.21 20.14
#